data_b6c72c6e26554869f6afba94a80763e9
#
_entry.id   b6c72c6e26554869f6afba94a80763e9
#
_cell.length_a   1.000
_cell.length_b   1.000
_cell.length_c   1.000
_cell.angle_alpha   90.00
_cell.angle_beta   90.00
_cell.angle_gamma   90.00
#
_symmetry.space_group_name_H-M   'P 1'
#
loop_
_entity.id
_entity.type
_entity.pdbx_description
1 polymer ?
#
loop_
_entity_poly.entity_id
_entity_poly.type
_entity_poly.pdbx_seq_one_letter_code
_entity_poly.pdbx_strand_id
1 'polypeptide(L)'
;MKHILLLLLLITNNLFAQDTYTIQGHFPKFPNSNFELKGYEGFQEKVLLKTSSNEEGKFTLTYPANYVGVAQLYMNGAYSNLLFLNQENYTLFWQDLTKREDMQITGSKEYEAFLQGMKTFQEAEAKLAGLNYLVPLYAADSIKQQVFIKELDTVNNLFSNYVKSLPENIWVRQYLLTKGLIEQMPNSVKTYPWRAPQHVTEFMAIDFKALKHSGLLKELVEGYTYLVERFPLEEVYPLLEQAIDKAVIEFKDNPTIQQEVAQHWFTFLESHSLFKAAEYLALKMLNNESCTLNEKSTALFEQYRKLAVGNTASDINLGSGTTLKKLKNKYKLVVFGASWCP
;
A
#
# COMPACT_ATOMS: atom_id res chain seq x y z
N MET A 1 36.71 37.39 -29.47
CA MET A 1 35.99 37.27 -28.19
C MET A 1 34.48 37.36 -28.28
N LYS A 2 33.85 38.20 -29.13
CA LYS A 2 32.38 38.31 -29.28
C LYS A 2 31.71 37.04 -29.84
N HIS A 3 32.37 36.25 -30.65
CA HIS A 3 31.79 35.00 -31.22
C HIS A 3 31.82 33.81 -30.29
N ILE A 4 32.73 33.77 -29.30
CA ILE A 4 32.78 32.72 -28.27
C ILE A 4 31.66 32.88 -27.24
N LEU A 5 31.26 34.14 -26.97
CA LEU A 5 30.15 34.42 -26.04
C LEU A 5 28.79 34.01 -26.62
N LEU A 6 28.63 34.08 -27.95
CA LEU A 6 27.40 33.67 -28.63
C LEU A 6 27.25 32.14 -28.69
N LEU A 7 28.37 31.41 -28.77
CA LEU A 7 28.37 29.93 -28.73
C LEU A 7 28.06 29.37 -27.33
N LEU A 8 28.48 30.06 -26.28
CA LEU A 8 28.18 29.69 -24.88
C LEU A 8 26.70 29.92 -24.52
N LEU A 9 26.04 30.92 -25.14
CA LEU A 9 24.61 31.17 -24.97
C LEU A 9 23.71 30.13 -25.67
N LEU A 10 24.22 29.43 -26.69
CA LEU A 10 23.48 28.36 -27.38
C LEU A 10 23.56 27.01 -26.65
N ILE A 11 24.52 26.81 -25.73
CA ILE A 11 24.71 25.58 -25.00
C ILE A 11 23.85 25.53 -23.70
N THR A 12 23.38 26.68 -23.22
CA THR A 12 22.60 26.74 -21.95
C THR A 12 21.08 26.52 -22.14
N ASN A 13 20.60 26.31 -23.35
CA ASN A 13 19.18 26.01 -23.61
C ASN A 13 18.85 24.53 -23.82
N ASN A 14 19.73 23.62 -23.38
CA ASN A 14 19.29 22.28 -23.01
C ASN A 14 18.61 22.33 -21.62
N LEU A 15 17.54 23.13 -21.51
CA LEU A 15 16.49 22.88 -20.55
C LEU A 15 16.11 21.42 -20.77
N PHE A 16 16.38 20.57 -19.81
CA PHE A 16 15.89 19.19 -19.77
C PHE A 16 14.39 19.28 -20.05
N ALA A 17 14.00 19.07 -21.30
CA ALA A 17 12.61 18.81 -21.63
C ALA A 17 12.30 17.55 -20.82
N GLN A 18 11.59 17.69 -19.73
CA GLN A 18 11.13 16.56 -18.96
C GLN A 18 10.27 15.74 -19.92
N ASP A 19 10.70 14.50 -20.20
CA ASP A 19 9.93 13.61 -21.07
C ASP A 19 8.51 13.52 -20.51
N THR A 20 7.53 13.74 -21.36
CA THR A 20 6.11 13.68 -21.02
C THR A 20 5.41 12.66 -21.89
N TYR A 21 4.39 12.04 -21.33
CA TYR A 21 3.55 11.06 -22.01
C TYR A 21 2.11 11.54 -22.03
N THR A 22 1.34 11.05 -22.99
CA THR A 22 -0.01 11.54 -23.24
C THR A 22 -1.04 10.40 -23.22
N ILE A 23 -2.20 10.70 -22.64
CA ILE A 23 -3.41 9.90 -22.75
C ILE A 23 -4.43 10.72 -23.54
N GLN A 24 -4.86 10.20 -24.68
CA GLN A 24 -5.91 10.83 -25.47
C GLN A 24 -7.27 10.25 -25.09
N GLY A 25 -8.10 11.05 -24.44
CA GLY A 25 -9.43 10.66 -24.02
C GLY A 25 -10.53 11.08 -24.99
N HIS A 26 -11.54 10.25 -25.15
CA HIS A 26 -12.75 10.58 -25.90
C HIS A 26 -13.98 10.02 -25.16
N PHE A 27 -14.78 10.91 -24.58
CA PHE A 27 -16.04 10.59 -23.87
C PHE A 27 -17.17 11.35 -24.56
N PRO A 28 -17.80 10.78 -25.61
CA PRO A 28 -18.77 11.51 -26.48
C PRO A 28 -19.97 12.10 -25.75
N LYS A 29 -20.39 11.49 -24.66
CA LYS A 29 -21.52 11.96 -23.84
C LYS A 29 -21.16 13.08 -22.85
N PHE A 30 -19.89 13.49 -22.82
CA PHE A 30 -19.38 14.47 -21.85
C PHE A 30 -18.59 15.60 -22.54
N PRO A 31 -19.25 16.39 -23.42
CA PRO A 31 -18.66 17.58 -24.00
C PRO A 31 -18.46 18.67 -22.92
N ASN A 32 -17.45 19.50 -23.07
CA ASN A 32 -17.14 20.62 -22.20
C ASN A 32 -17.09 20.27 -20.70
N SER A 33 -16.68 19.04 -20.37
CA SER A 33 -16.60 18.51 -19.01
C SER A 33 -15.20 18.66 -18.44
N ASN A 34 -15.11 18.88 -17.12
CA ASN A 34 -13.84 19.02 -16.42
C ASN A 34 -13.34 17.66 -15.96
N PHE A 35 -12.04 17.42 -16.15
CA PHE A 35 -11.34 16.24 -15.69
C PHE A 35 -10.19 16.62 -14.76
N GLU A 36 -10.03 15.82 -13.71
CA GLU A 36 -8.96 15.92 -12.75
C GLU A 36 -8.29 14.55 -12.62
N LEU A 37 -6.99 14.50 -12.90
CA LEU A 37 -6.17 13.29 -12.71
C LEU A 37 -5.49 13.43 -11.36
N LYS A 38 -5.79 12.51 -10.45
CA LYS A 38 -5.17 12.42 -9.12
C LYS A 38 -4.32 11.17 -9.04
N GLY A 39 -3.09 11.34 -8.60
CA GLY A 39 -2.18 10.25 -8.26
C GLY A 39 -1.99 10.12 -6.77
N TYR A 40 -1.11 9.21 -6.38
CA TYR A 40 -0.75 8.96 -4.98
C TYR A 40 0.70 9.33 -4.71
N GLU A 41 0.96 9.77 -3.49
CA GLU A 41 2.29 9.81 -2.92
C GLU A 41 2.18 9.36 -1.45
N GLY A 42 2.65 8.14 -1.18
CA GLY A 42 2.36 7.50 0.09
C GLY A 42 0.87 7.24 0.28
N PHE A 43 0.28 7.84 1.30
CA PHE A 43 -1.16 7.77 1.59
C PHE A 43 -1.96 8.94 1.02
N GLN A 44 -1.27 9.96 0.51
CA GLN A 44 -1.91 11.21 0.06
C GLN A 44 -2.30 11.12 -1.42
N GLU A 45 -3.55 11.52 -1.70
CA GLU A 45 -3.93 11.83 -3.07
C GLU A 45 -3.40 13.22 -3.46
N LYS A 46 -2.81 13.34 -4.64
CA LYS A 46 -2.34 14.59 -5.21
C LYS A 46 -2.93 14.81 -6.60
N VAL A 47 -3.38 16.01 -6.85
CA VAL A 47 -3.77 16.43 -8.20
C VAL A 47 -2.53 16.50 -9.07
N LEU A 48 -2.44 15.64 -10.08
CA LEU A 48 -1.36 15.64 -11.06
C LEU A 48 -1.63 16.66 -12.15
N LEU A 49 -2.86 16.71 -12.65
CA LEU A 49 -3.26 17.65 -13.68
C LEU A 49 -4.80 17.83 -13.74
N LYS A 50 -5.21 18.92 -14.40
CA LYS A 50 -6.61 19.21 -14.75
C LYS A 50 -6.70 19.51 -16.23
N THR A 51 -7.79 19.09 -16.87
CA THR A 51 -8.09 19.36 -18.27
C THR A 51 -9.60 19.44 -18.48
N SER A 52 -10.01 19.81 -19.70
CA SER A 52 -11.42 19.80 -20.08
C SER A 52 -11.57 19.18 -21.46
N SER A 53 -12.69 18.50 -21.69
CA SER A 53 -13.06 18.04 -23.02
C SER A 53 -13.56 19.19 -23.91
N ASN A 54 -13.41 19.01 -25.20
CA ASN A 54 -13.99 19.90 -26.20
C ASN A 54 -15.49 19.54 -26.47
N GLU A 55 -16.09 20.19 -27.49
CA GLU A 55 -17.47 19.97 -27.90
C GLU A 55 -17.77 18.53 -28.37
N GLU A 56 -16.71 17.80 -28.79
CA GLU A 56 -16.83 16.38 -29.20
C GLU A 56 -16.55 15.41 -28.03
N GLY A 57 -16.28 15.90 -26.81
CA GLY A 57 -15.91 15.08 -25.67
C GLY A 57 -14.46 14.59 -25.71
N LYS A 58 -13.59 15.16 -26.54
CA LYS A 58 -12.16 14.81 -26.63
C LYS A 58 -11.32 15.66 -25.69
N PHE A 59 -10.33 15.03 -25.05
CA PHE A 59 -9.37 15.69 -24.16
C PHE A 59 -8.00 15.02 -24.21
N THR A 60 -6.98 15.69 -23.72
CA THR A 60 -5.61 15.15 -23.60
C THR A 60 -5.13 15.35 -22.17
N LEU A 61 -4.57 14.29 -21.61
CA LEU A 61 -3.86 14.29 -20.32
C LEU A 61 -2.36 14.15 -20.62
N THR A 62 -1.55 15.10 -20.17
CA THR A 62 -0.09 15.04 -20.32
C THR A 62 0.54 14.89 -18.95
N TYR A 63 1.24 13.78 -18.71
CA TYR A 63 1.85 13.47 -17.44
C TYR A 63 3.38 13.31 -17.55
N PRO A 64 4.14 13.61 -16.47
CA PRO A 64 5.60 13.57 -16.51
C PRO A 64 6.12 12.13 -16.39
N ALA A 65 7.23 11.83 -17.07
CA ALA A 65 7.89 10.52 -17.07
C ALA A 65 8.30 10.01 -15.69
N ASN A 66 8.54 10.91 -14.74
CA ASN A 66 8.96 10.56 -13.38
C ASN A 66 7.79 10.12 -12.47
N TYR A 67 6.54 10.24 -12.94
CA TYR A 67 5.42 9.64 -12.23
C TYR A 67 5.13 8.26 -12.80
N VAL A 68 5.47 7.23 -12.05
CA VAL A 68 5.17 5.82 -12.35
C VAL A 68 4.27 5.28 -11.24
N GLY A 69 3.06 4.85 -11.58
CA GLY A 69 2.10 4.39 -10.59
C GLY A 69 0.65 4.44 -11.06
N VAL A 70 -0.23 4.45 -10.08
CA VAL A 70 -1.68 4.55 -10.27
C VAL A 70 -2.13 6.00 -10.22
N ALA A 71 -3.07 6.35 -11.08
CA ALA A 71 -3.83 7.58 -10.98
C ALA A 71 -5.32 7.32 -11.15
N GLN A 72 -6.14 8.17 -10.54
CA GLN A 72 -7.60 8.14 -10.72
C GLN A 72 -8.02 9.35 -11.56
N LEU A 73 -8.74 9.08 -12.64
CA LEU A 73 -9.34 10.10 -13.47
C LEU A 73 -10.75 10.40 -12.95
N TYR A 74 -10.92 11.60 -12.39
CA TYR A 74 -12.22 12.10 -11.95
C TYR A 74 -12.85 12.97 -13.03
N MET A 75 -14.14 12.84 -13.23
CA MET A 75 -14.94 13.70 -14.08
C MET A 75 -15.98 14.42 -13.21
N ASN A 76 -15.97 15.75 -13.27
CA ASN A 76 -16.87 16.62 -12.49
C ASN A 76 -16.95 16.24 -10.99
N GLY A 77 -15.89 15.63 -10.44
CA GLY A 77 -15.80 15.19 -9.05
C GLY A 77 -16.61 13.96 -8.65
N ALA A 78 -17.35 13.34 -9.59
CA ALA A 78 -18.30 12.26 -9.27
C ALA A 78 -17.88 10.88 -9.76
N TYR A 79 -17.31 10.78 -10.95
CA TYR A 79 -16.91 9.51 -11.55
C TYR A 79 -15.39 9.38 -11.52
N SER A 80 -14.90 8.20 -11.17
CA SER A 80 -13.46 7.94 -11.22
C SER A 80 -13.16 6.62 -11.91
N ASN A 81 -12.03 6.61 -12.62
CA ASN A 81 -11.48 5.40 -13.20
C ASN A 81 -9.98 5.29 -12.92
N LEU A 82 -9.53 4.06 -12.70
CA LEU A 82 -8.14 3.74 -12.44
C LEU A 82 -7.35 3.75 -13.75
N LEU A 83 -6.25 4.50 -13.80
CA LEU A 83 -5.30 4.53 -14.88
C LEU A 83 -3.91 4.13 -14.37
N PHE A 84 -3.12 3.51 -15.23
CA PHE A 84 -1.73 3.19 -14.97
C PHE A 84 -0.83 4.11 -15.78
N LEU A 85 0.11 4.75 -15.11
CA LEU A 85 1.05 5.70 -15.70
C LEU A 85 2.46 5.12 -15.58
N ASN A 86 3.04 4.69 -16.71
CA ASN A 86 4.40 4.16 -16.78
C ASN A 86 5.02 4.45 -18.14
N GLN A 87 5.22 5.73 -18.45
CA GLN A 87 5.91 6.16 -19.67
C GLN A 87 5.27 5.61 -20.96
N GLU A 88 3.95 5.53 -20.99
CA GLU A 88 3.18 5.06 -22.15
C GLU A 88 2.27 6.16 -22.70
N ASN A 89 2.15 6.19 -24.05
CA ASN A 89 1.11 6.95 -24.73
C ASN A 89 0.00 5.99 -25.12
N TYR A 90 -1.24 6.31 -24.75
CA TYR A 90 -2.38 5.45 -25.05
C TYR A 90 -3.68 6.22 -25.24
N THR A 91 -4.72 5.55 -25.69
CA THR A 91 -6.06 6.12 -25.86
C THR A 91 -7.04 5.54 -24.87
N LEU A 92 -7.95 6.38 -24.41
CA LEU A 92 -9.04 6.06 -23.50
C LEU A 92 -10.37 6.46 -24.15
N PHE A 93 -11.21 5.51 -24.48
CA PHE A 93 -12.55 5.73 -24.97
C PHE A 93 -13.58 5.22 -23.97
N TRP A 94 -14.62 6.02 -23.67
CA TRP A 94 -15.69 5.59 -22.79
C TRP A 94 -17.02 6.17 -23.25
N GLN A 95 -17.87 5.30 -23.82
CA GLN A 95 -19.15 5.70 -24.39
C GLN A 95 -20.17 6.07 -23.31
N ASP A 96 -20.26 5.28 -22.22
CA ASP A 96 -21.23 5.47 -21.16
C ASP A 96 -20.59 5.16 -19.79
N LEU A 97 -20.34 6.19 -18.97
CA LEU A 97 -19.66 6.06 -17.68
C LEU A 97 -20.44 5.20 -16.66
N THR A 98 -21.73 4.94 -16.89
CA THR A 98 -22.54 4.03 -16.05
C THR A 98 -22.27 2.55 -16.36
N LYS A 99 -21.63 2.27 -17.50
CA LYS A 99 -21.28 0.94 -17.98
C LYS A 99 -19.77 0.79 -18.07
N ARG A 100 -19.21 0.09 -17.12
CA ARG A 100 -17.76 -0.11 -17.05
C ARG A 100 -17.23 -0.90 -18.25
N GLU A 101 -18.04 -1.80 -18.79
CA GLU A 101 -17.75 -2.60 -19.97
C GLU A 101 -17.60 -1.78 -21.27
N ASP A 102 -18.17 -0.57 -21.32
CA ASP A 102 -18.04 0.33 -22.48
C ASP A 102 -16.69 1.08 -22.52
N MET A 103 -15.87 0.93 -21.48
CA MET A 103 -14.55 1.55 -21.43
C MET A 103 -13.53 0.74 -22.21
N GLN A 104 -12.81 1.41 -23.09
CA GLN A 104 -11.74 0.82 -23.90
C GLN A 104 -10.46 1.61 -23.70
N ILE A 105 -9.38 0.92 -23.35
CA ILE A 105 -8.02 1.47 -23.29
C ILE A 105 -7.20 0.72 -24.33
N THR A 106 -6.53 1.46 -25.21
CA THR A 106 -5.75 0.90 -26.31
C THR A 106 -4.34 1.45 -26.30
N GLY A 107 -3.35 0.56 -26.36
CA GLY A 107 -1.93 0.92 -26.43
C GLY A 107 -1.23 1.02 -25.07
N SER A 108 -1.90 0.62 -23.96
CA SER A 108 -1.27 0.51 -22.64
C SER A 108 -0.99 -0.94 -22.28
N LYS A 109 0.29 -1.30 -22.23
CA LYS A 109 0.73 -2.63 -21.77
C LYS A 109 0.46 -2.83 -20.27
N GLU A 110 0.56 -1.76 -19.48
CA GLU A 110 0.24 -1.77 -18.06
C GLU A 110 -1.22 -2.16 -17.84
N TYR A 111 -2.13 -1.53 -18.58
CA TYR A 111 -3.56 -1.79 -18.41
C TYR A 111 -3.96 -3.18 -18.93
N GLU A 112 -3.39 -3.63 -20.05
CA GLU A 112 -3.58 -4.99 -20.56
C GLU A 112 -3.11 -6.04 -19.54
N ALA A 113 -1.92 -5.85 -18.97
CA ALA A 113 -1.38 -6.72 -17.93
C ALA A 113 -2.27 -6.72 -16.66
N PHE A 114 -2.78 -5.55 -16.26
CA PHE A 114 -3.70 -5.44 -15.14
C PHE A 114 -5.00 -6.20 -15.36
N LEU A 115 -5.66 -5.99 -16.49
CA LEU A 115 -6.94 -6.68 -16.78
C LEU A 115 -6.78 -8.20 -16.82
N GLN A 116 -5.73 -8.69 -17.50
CA GLN A 116 -5.46 -10.12 -17.55
C GLN A 116 -5.07 -10.67 -16.17
N GLY A 117 -4.30 -9.91 -15.38
CA GLY A 117 -3.95 -10.29 -14.01
C GLY A 117 -5.16 -10.41 -13.09
N MET A 118 -6.04 -9.43 -13.11
CA MET A 118 -7.26 -9.46 -12.29
C MET A 118 -8.22 -10.58 -12.72
N LYS A 119 -8.33 -10.84 -14.03
CA LYS A 119 -9.09 -11.99 -14.54
C LYS A 119 -8.51 -13.30 -14.02
N THR A 120 -7.19 -13.48 -14.15
CA THR A 120 -6.49 -14.68 -13.68
C THR A 120 -6.65 -14.87 -12.16
N PHE A 121 -6.57 -13.76 -11.41
CA PHE A 121 -6.80 -13.77 -9.96
C PHE A 121 -8.22 -14.25 -9.61
N GLN A 122 -9.25 -13.66 -10.21
CA GLN A 122 -10.64 -14.03 -9.96
C GLN A 122 -10.93 -15.48 -10.34
N GLU A 123 -10.41 -15.95 -11.48
CA GLU A 123 -10.55 -17.35 -11.90
C GLU A 123 -9.86 -18.31 -10.92
N ALA A 124 -8.66 -17.95 -10.42
CA ALA A 124 -7.96 -18.75 -9.43
C ALA A 124 -8.73 -18.83 -8.11
N GLU A 125 -9.19 -17.69 -7.56
CA GLU A 125 -9.95 -17.66 -6.30
C GLU A 125 -11.28 -18.46 -6.41
N ALA A 126 -12.00 -18.35 -7.52
CA ALA A 126 -13.23 -19.13 -7.76
C ALA A 126 -12.96 -20.64 -7.80
N LYS A 127 -11.90 -21.06 -8.49
CA LYS A 127 -11.49 -22.48 -8.54
C LYS A 127 -11.03 -22.99 -7.17
N LEU A 128 -10.22 -22.18 -6.43
CA LEU A 128 -9.77 -22.52 -5.09
C LEU A 128 -10.94 -22.74 -4.13
N ALA A 129 -11.95 -21.85 -4.16
CA ALA A 129 -13.15 -21.99 -3.35
C ALA A 129 -13.86 -23.32 -3.65
N GLY A 130 -14.05 -23.66 -4.92
CA GLY A 130 -14.65 -24.93 -5.35
C GLY A 130 -13.87 -26.16 -4.93
N LEU A 131 -12.56 -26.16 -5.15
CA LEU A 131 -11.67 -27.28 -4.79
C LEU A 131 -11.58 -27.49 -3.27
N ASN A 132 -11.46 -26.41 -2.49
CA ASN A 132 -11.44 -26.51 -1.03
C ASN A 132 -12.77 -27.04 -0.46
N TYR A 133 -13.89 -26.80 -1.14
CA TYR A 133 -15.17 -27.43 -0.79
C TYR A 133 -15.19 -28.92 -1.13
N LEU A 134 -14.64 -29.31 -2.28
CA LEU A 134 -14.70 -30.70 -2.78
C LEU A 134 -13.72 -31.64 -2.04
N VAL A 135 -12.50 -31.21 -1.76
CA VAL A 135 -11.44 -32.06 -1.16
C VAL A 135 -11.92 -32.83 0.06
N PRO A 136 -12.56 -32.24 1.08
CA PRO A 136 -13.03 -32.99 2.25
C PRO A 136 -14.22 -33.93 1.95
N LEU A 137 -15.05 -33.61 0.94
CA LEU A 137 -16.19 -34.49 0.57
C LEU A 137 -15.72 -35.84 -0.05
N TYR A 138 -14.54 -35.87 -0.62
CA TYR A 138 -13.93 -37.07 -1.22
C TYR A 138 -12.89 -37.75 -0.32
N ALA A 139 -12.89 -37.47 1.00
CA ALA A 139 -11.96 -38.06 1.94
C ALA A 139 -11.98 -39.60 1.96
N ALA A 140 -13.13 -40.21 1.68
CA ALA A 140 -13.29 -41.68 1.59
C ALA A 140 -12.85 -42.27 0.22
N ASP A 141 -12.70 -41.43 -0.81
CA ASP A 141 -12.22 -41.84 -2.16
C ASP A 141 -10.86 -41.18 -2.41
N SER A 142 -9.81 -41.85 -1.96
CA SER A 142 -8.44 -41.31 -2.01
C SER A 142 -7.96 -41.00 -3.45
N ILE A 143 -8.44 -41.71 -4.47
CA ILE A 143 -8.05 -41.46 -5.85
C ILE A 143 -8.61 -40.12 -6.33
N LYS A 144 -9.90 -39.91 -6.16
CA LYS A 144 -10.53 -38.61 -6.52
C LYS A 144 -10.02 -37.45 -5.67
N GLN A 145 -9.84 -37.67 -4.38
CA GLN A 145 -9.26 -36.68 -3.48
C GLN A 145 -7.90 -36.18 -3.96
N GLN A 146 -7.01 -37.11 -4.35
CA GLN A 146 -5.67 -36.76 -4.87
C GLN A 146 -5.73 -35.94 -6.17
N VAL A 147 -6.71 -36.18 -7.04
CA VAL A 147 -6.92 -35.36 -8.24
C VAL A 147 -7.24 -33.92 -7.88
N PHE A 148 -8.15 -33.71 -6.89
CA PHE A 148 -8.49 -32.36 -6.44
C PHE A 148 -7.35 -31.68 -5.71
N ILE A 149 -6.58 -32.38 -4.91
CA ILE A 149 -5.38 -31.84 -4.24
C ILE A 149 -4.34 -31.39 -5.27
N LYS A 150 -4.07 -32.19 -6.29
CA LYS A 150 -3.13 -31.83 -7.37
C LYS A 150 -3.60 -30.61 -8.15
N GLU A 151 -4.90 -30.51 -8.43
CA GLU A 151 -5.47 -29.36 -9.10
C GLU A 151 -5.40 -28.11 -8.20
N LEU A 152 -5.63 -28.27 -6.89
CA LEU A 152 -5.51 -27.18 -5.90
C LEU A 152 -4.10 -26.60 -5.88
N ASP A 153 -3.05 -27.43 -5.92
CA ASP A 153 -1.67 -26.98 -6.00
C ASP A 153 -1.39 -26.22 -7.31
N THR A 154 -1.98 -26.68 -8.42
CA THR A 154 -1.86 -26.01 -9.72
C THR A 154 -2.51 -24.63 -9.68
N VAL A 155 -3.72 -24.55 -9.16
CA VAL A 155 -4.52 -23.32 -9.11
C VAL A 155 -3.93 -22.30 -8.12
N ASN A 156 -3.38 -22.76 -6.99
CA ASN A 156 -2.69 -21.89 -6.01
C ASN A 156 -1.55 -21.07 -6.65
N ASN A 157 -0.90 -21.62 -7.67
CA ASN A 157 0.21 -20.95 -8.35
C ASN A 157 -0.21 -20.18 -9.61
N LEU A 158 -1.46 -20.27 -10.05
CA LEU A 158 -1.90 -19.72 -11.33
C LEU A 158 -1.65 -18.20 -11.43
N PHE A 159 -2.11 -17.45 -10.45
CA PHE A 159 -1.95 -15.99 -10.42
C PHE A 159 -0.47 -15.58 -10.27
N SER A 160 0.25 -16.17 -9.32
CA SER A 160 1.66 -15.84 -9.10
C SER A 160 2.54 -16.18 -10.33
N ASN A 161 2.25 -17.27 -11.03
CA ASN A 161 2.93 -17.63 -12.27
C ASN A 161 2.66 -16.63 -13.38
N TYR A 162 1.39 -16.17 -13.52
CA TYR A 162 1.08 -15.10 -14.47
C TYR A 162 1.90 -13.83 -14.15
N VAL A 163 1.86 -13.37 -12.91
CA VAL A 163 2.58 -12.13 -12.53
C VAL A 163 4.09 -12.28 -12.72
N LYS A 164 4.67 -13.44 -12.41
CA LYS A 164 6.09 -13.73 -12.66
C LYS A 164 6.44 -13.73 -14.15
N SER A 165 5.51 -14.09 -15.03
CA SER A 165 5.72 -14.09 -16.50
C SER A 165 5.72 -12.69 -17.11
N LEU A 166 5.22 -11.66 -16.41
CA LEU A 166 5.25 -10.29 -16.89
C LEU A 166 6.69 -9.76 -16.94
N PRO A 167 7.02 -8.96 -17.97
CA PRO A 167 8.32 -8.30 -18.07
C PRO A 167 8.62 -7.43 -16.83
N GLU A 168 9.88 -7.31 -16.47
CA GLU A 168 10.31 -6.57 -15.27
C GLU A 168 10.01 -5.05 -15.34
N ASN A 169 9.99 -4.50 -16.55
CA ASN A 169 9.66 -3.09 -16.79
C ASN A 169 8.16 -2.77 -16.72
N ILE A 170 7.30 -3.77 -16.56
CA ILE A 170 5.87 -3.58 -16.31
C ILE A 170 5.66 -3.30 -14.81
N TRP A 171 5.34 -2.05 -14.49
CA TRP A 171 5.14 -1.62 -13.10
C TRP A 171 3.93 -2.29 -12.43
N VAL A 172 2.86 -2.53 -13.19
CA VAL A 172 1.64 -3.23 -12.73
C VAL A 172 1.95 -4.61 -12.14
N ARG A 173 3.08 -5.24 -12.48
CA ARG A 173 3.53 -6.46 -11.84
C ARG A 173 3.60 -6.35 -10.31
N GLN A 174 4.21 -5.28 -9.79
CA GLN A 174 4.29 -5.03 -8.33
C GLN A 174 2.93 -4.69 -7.74
N TYR A 175 2.14 -3.91 -8.47
CA TYR A 175 0.77 -3.57 -8.08
C TYR A 175 -0.11 -4.83 -7.94
N LEU A 176 -0.07 -5.75 -8.90
CA LEU A 176 -0.83 -7.00 -8.90
C LEU A 176 -0.42 -7.93 -7.75
N LEU A 177 0.89 -8.09 -7.50
CA LEU A 177 1.38 -8.89 -6.36
C LEU A 177 0.83 -8.35 -5.04
N THR A 178 0.92 -7.05 -4.85
CA THR A 178 0.46 -6.40 -3.63
C THR A 178 -1.06 -6.45 -3.50
N LYS A 179 -1.78 -6.13 -4.57
CA LYS A 179 -3.25 -6.16 -4.59
C LYS A 179 -3.80 -7.56 -4.34
N GLY A 180 -3.21 -8.59 -5.00
CA GLY A 180 -3.56 -9.98 -4.77
C GLY A 180 -3.33 -10.40 -3.32
N LEU A 181 -2.19 -10.04 -2.73
CA LEU A 181 -1.90 -10.32 -1.33
C LEU A 181 -2.92 -9.66 -0.39
N ILE A 182 -3.22 -8.37 -0.57
CA ILE A 182 -4.21 -7.64 0.24
C ILE A 182 -5.57 -8.33 0.17
N GLU A 183 -6.03 -8.74 -1.01
CA GLU A 183 -7.32 -9.41 -1.18
C GLU A 183 -7.37 -10.83 -0.59
N GLN A 184 -6.23 -11.52 -0.52
CA GLN A 184 -6.14 -12.88 0.03
C GLN A 184 -5.93 -12.93 1.55
N MET A 185 -5.31 -11.93 2.16
CA MET A 185 -5.06 -11.90 3.61
C MET A 185 -6.32 -12.13 4.46
N PRO A 186 -7.48 -11.51 4.20
CA PRO A 186 -8.71 -11.76 4.96
C PRO A 186 -9.18 -13.22 4.91
N ASN A 187 -9.01 -13.89 3.75
CA ASN A 187 -9.35 -15.30 3.61
C ASN A 187 -8.39 -16.20 4.41
N SER A 188 -7.11 -15.85 4.47
CA SER A 188 -6.11 -16.54 5.28
C SER A 188 -6.35 -16.40 6.78
N VAL A 189 -6.97 -15.31 7.20
CA VAL A 189 -7.39 -15.13 8.60
C VAL A 189 -8.60 -16.00 8.96
N LYS A 190 -9.57 -16.12 8.05
CA LYS A 190 -10.89 -16.69 8.35
C LYS A 190 -11.10 -18.11 7.82
N THR A 191 -10.68 -18.37 6.59
CA THR A 191 -11.08 -19.55 5.85
C THR A 191 -9.92 -20.51 5.60
N TYR A 192 -8.72 -19.98 5.34
CA TYR A 192 -7.55 -20.76 4.93
C TYR A 192 -6.31 -20.41 5.77
N PRO A 193 -6.34 -20.63 7.12
CA PRO A 193 -5.26 -20.19 8.02
C PRO A 193 -3.89 -20.81 7.70
N TRP A 194 -3.84 -21.95 7.02
CA TRP A 194 -2.58 -22.57 6.56
C TRP A 194 -1.83 -21.77 5.50
N ARG A 195 -2.48 -20.79 4.84
CA ARG A 195 -1.84 -19.87 3.87
C ARG A 195 -1.10 -18.72 4.54
N ALA A 196 -1.38 -18.45 5.81
CA ALA A 196 -0.82 -17.31 6.51
C ALA A 196 0.73 -17.23 6.49
N PRO A 197 1.50 -18.33 6.69
CA PRO A 197 2.96 -18.29 6.60
C PRO A 197 3.48 -17.93 5.19
N GLN A 198 2.78 -18.38 4.14
CA GLN A 198 3.10 -17.99 2.77
C GLN A 198 2.90 -16.50 2.56
N HIS A 199 1.78 -15.94 3.03
CA HIS A 199 1.50 -14.50 2.88
C HIS A 199 2.45 -13.61 3.69
N VAL A 200 2.97 -14.08 4.83
CA VAL A 200 4.07 -13.41 5.53
C VAL A 200 5.31 -13.34 4.63
N THR A 201 5.67 -14.44 3.97
CA THR A 201 6.80 -14.49 3.04
C THR A 201 6.58 -13.57 1.84
N GLU A 202 5.38 -13.56 1.27
CA GLU A 202 4.99 -12.70 0.15
C GLU A 202 5.06 -11.22 0.53
N PHE A 203 4.56 -10.84 1.72
CA PHE A 203 4.67 -9.48 2.24
C PHE A 203 6.14 -9.04 2.37
N MET A 204 7.00 -9.89 2.90
CA MET A 204 8.42 -9.60 3.03
C MET A 204 9.15 -9.49 1.69
N ALA A 205 8.61 -10.05 0.62
CA ALA A 205 9.16 -9.96 -0.73
C ALA A 205 8.69 -8.70 -1.52
N ILE A 206 7.67 -7.96 -1.04
CA ILE A 206 7.18 -6.76 -1.71
C ILE A 206 8.24 -5.64 -1.68
N ASP A 207 8.44 -4.97 -2.81
CA ASP A 207 9.23 -3.73 -2.89
C ASP A 207 8.35 -2.52 -2.51
N PHE A 208 8.47 -2.04 -1.29
CA PHE A 208 7.68 -0.90 -0.80
C PHE A 208 8.01 0.40 -1.53
N LYS A 209 9.26 0.57 -2.03
CA LYS A 209 9.64 1.77 -2.80
C LYS A 209 8.84 1.87 -4.10
N ALA A 210 8.60 0.72 -4.76
CA ALA A 210 7.80 0.67 -5.97
C ALA A 210 6.33 1.03 -5.72
N LEU A 211 5.85 0.91 -4.47
CA LEU A 211 4.46 1.18 -4.10
C LEU A 211 4.16 2.61 -3.71
N LYS A 212 5.13 3.51 -3.71
CA LYS A 212 4.94 4.92 -3.27
C LYS A 212 3.79 5.64 -3.99
N HIS A 213 3.50 5.24 -5.23
CA HIS A 213 2.42 5.80 -6.06
C HIS A 213 1.31 4.78 -6.33
N SER A 214 1.14 3.76 -5.50
CA SER A 214 0.15 2.70 -5.72
C SER A 214 -1.22 2.96 -5.09
N GLY A 215 -1.27 3.76 -4.01
CA GLY A 215 -2.45 3.88 -3.15
C GLY A 215 -2.71 2.64 -2.27
N LEU A 216 -1.83 1.63 -2.27
CA LEU A 216 -2.04 0.35 -1.56
C LEU A 216 -1.33 0.27 -0.20
N LEU A 217 -0.41 1.18 0.12
CA LEU A 217 0.44 1.07 1.31
C LEU A 217 -0.34 0.96 2.62
N LYS A 218 -1.45 1.70 2.73
CA LYS A 218 -2.29 1.69 3.93
C LYS A 218 -2.92 0.32 4.14
N GLU A 219 -3.64 -0.17 3.12
CA GLU A 219 -4.31 -1.48 3.16
C GLU A 219 -3.31 -2.63 3.38
N LEU A 220 -2.09 -2.49 2.83
CA LEU A 220 -1.04 -3.49 2.96
C LEU A 220 -0.56 -3.64 4.41
N VAL A 221 -0.25 -2.54 5.11
CA VAL A 221 0.25 -2.61 6.49
C VAL A 221 -0.84 -3.01 7.49
N GLU A 222 -2.08 -2.54 7.27
CA GLU A 222 -3.24 -2.95 8.06
C GLU A 222 -3.53 -4.45 7.88
N GLY A 223 -3.62 -4.90 6.61
CA GLY A 223 -3.88 -6.30 6.28
C GLY A 223 -2.82 -7.24 6.82
N TYR A 224 -1.54 -6.86 6.76
CA TYR A 224 -0.46 -7.64 7.36
C TYR A 224 -0.57 -7.73 8.87
N THR A 225 -0.92 -6.64 9.56
CA THR A 225 -1.13 -6.65 11.00
C THR A 225 -2.24 -7.61 11.38
N TYR A 226 -3.40 -7.55 10.72
CA TYR A 226 -4.49 -8.52 10.93
C TYR A 226 -4.09 -9.97 10.67
N LEU A 227 -3.24 -10.20 9.67
CA LEU A 227 -2.74 -11.53 9.35
C LEU A 227 -1.88 -12.09 10.48
N VAL A 228 -0.90 -11.30 10.98
CA VAL A 228 0.05 -11.77 12.00
C VAL A 228 -0.58 -11.91 13.38
N GLU A 229 -1.66 -11.20 13.71
CA GLU A 229 -2.43 -11.38 14.95
C GLU A 229 -2.99 -12.80 15.13
N ARG A 230 -3.00 -13.62 14.07
CA ARG A 230 -3.46 -15.02 14.09
C ARG A 230 -2.37 -16.03 14.44
N PHE A 231 -1.13 -15.59 14.47
CA PHE A 231 -0.02 -16.42 14.88
C PHE A 231 0.04 -16.56 16.42
N PRO A 232 0.76 -17.57 16.94
CA PRO A 232 1.08 -17.63 18.36
C PRO A 232 1.75 -16.34 18.85
N LEU A 233 1.42 -15.91 20.07
CA LEU A 233 1.86 -14.61 20.61
C LEU A 233 3.39 -14.42 20.57
N GLU A 234 4.13 -15.50 20.73
CA GLU A 234 5.60 -15.51 20.63
C GLU A 234 6.12 -15.19 19.24
N GLU A 235 5.31 -15.38 18.18
CA GLU A 235 5.67 -15.08 16.79
C GLU A 235 5.19 -13.69 16.34
N VAL A 236 4.08 -13.19 16.88
CA VAL A 236 3.45 -11.91 16.47
C VAL A 236 4.44 -10.76 16.50
N TYR A 237 5.12 -10.55 17.64
CA TYR A 237 6.02 -9.41 17.79
C TYR A 237 7.26 -9.51 16.90
N PRO A 238 7.96 -10.65 16.79
CA PRO A 238 9.07 -10.80 15.85
C PRO A 238 8.67 -10.54 14.39
N LEU A 239 7.48 -10.98 13.96
CA LEU A 239 6.98 -10.75 12.60
C LEU A 239 6.68 -9.27 12.34
N LEU A 240 6.06 -8.58 13.31
CA LEU A 240 5.80 -7.13 13.21
C LEU A 240 7.10 -6.33 13.23
N GLU A 241 8.06 -6.66 14.10
CA GLU A 241 9.37 -5.98 14.17
C GLU A 241 10.13 -6.10 12.85
N GLN A 242 10.14 -7.28 12.21
CA GLN A 242 10.76 -7.47 10.89
C GLN A 242 10.07 -6.63 9.80
N ALA A 243 8.75 -6.59 9.81
CA ALA A 243 7.97 -5.80 8.84
C ALA A 243 8.18 -4.29 9.04
N ILE A 244 8.24 -3.82 10.28
CA ILE A 244 8.57 -2.44 10.65
C ILE A 244 9.97 -2.07 10.16
N ASP A 245 10.97 -2.92 10.42
CA ASP A 245 12.34 -2.72 9.96
C ASP A 245 12.42 -2.58 8.44
N LYS A 246 11.74 -3.46 7.72
CA LYS A 246 11.65 -3.40 6.27
C LYS A 246 11.08 -2.06 5.80
N ALA A 247 9.93 -1.64 6.33
CA ALA A 247 9.29 -0.38 5.94
C ALA A 247 10.19 0.84 6.22
N VAL A 248 10.80 0.90 7.40
CA VAL A 248 11.70 2.00 7.79
C VAL A 248 12.93 2.06 6.88
N ILE A 249 13.52 0.91 6.54
CA ILE A 249 14.71 0.85 5.67
C ILE A 249 14.36 1.22 4.23
N GLU A 250 13.26 0.71 3.68
CA GLU A 250 12.91 0.93 2.28
C GLU A 250 12.44 2.36 2.01
N PHE A 251 11.84 3.05 2.98
CA PHE A 251 11.44 4.45 2.84
C PHE A 251 12.48 5.47 3.34
N LYS A 252 13.70 5.05 3.70
CA LYS A 252 14.75 5.95 4.23
C LYS A 252 15.06 7.15 3.33
N ASP A 253 14.95 6.97 2.02
CA ASP A 253 15.20 8.01 1.01
C ASP A 253 13.97 8.88 0.74
N ASN A 254 12.83 8.60 1.41
CA ASN A 254 11.59 9.36 1.33
C ASN A 254 10.99 9.61 2.73
N PRO A 255 11.54 10.57 3.48
CA PRO A 255 11.17 10.80 4.88
C PRO A 255 9.69 11.15 5.07
N THR A 256 9.05 11.78 4.10
CA THR A 256 7.61 12.09 4.17
C THR A 256 6.77 10.83 4.18
N ILE A 257 6.99 9.91 3.24
CA ILE A 257 6.26 8.64 3.18
C ILE A 257 6.61 7.77 4.41
N GLN A 258 7.89 7.73 4.79
CA GLN A 258 8.34 7.00 5.98
C GLN A 258 7.58 7.45 7.23
N GLN A 259 7.46 8.76 7.44
CA GLN A 259 6.70 9.31 8.56
C GLN A 259 5.20 9.00 8.48
N GLU A 260 4.58 9.13 7.31
CA GLU A 260 3.15 8.82 7.12
C GLU A 260 2.84 7.36 7.43
N VAL A 261 3.64 6.44 6.88
CA VAL A 261 3.50 5.00 7.13
C VAL A 261 3.70 4.70 8.62
N ALA A 262 4.76 5.24 9.23
CA ALA A 262 5.06 5.01 10.63
C ALA A 262 3.96 5.54 11.55
N GLN A 263 3.46 6.76 11.34
CA GLN A 263 2.42 7.36 12.16
C GLN A 263 1.10 6.59 12.05
N HIS A 264 0.72 6.21 10.82
CA HIS A 264 -0.50 5.44 10.60
C HIS A 264 -0.41 4.06 11.25
N TRP A 265 0.69 3.32 10.97
CA TRP A 265 0.88 1.99 11.50
C TRP A 265 0.98 1.97 13.02
N PHE A 266 1.68 2.96 13.60
CA PHE A 266 1.73 3.15 15.05
C PHE A 266 0.31 3.27 15.65
N THR A 267 -0.52 4.17 15.12
CA THR A 267 -1.90 4.36 15.59
C THR A 267 -2.74 3.09 15.42
N PHE A 268 -2.52 2.37 14.34
CA PHE A 268 -3.19 1.11 14.07
C PHE A 268 -2.80 0.03 15.07
N LEU A 269 -1.50 -0.14 15.34
CA LEU A 269 -0.98 -1.07 16.36
C LEU A 269 -1.54 -0.77 17.75
N GLU A 270 -1.61 0.52 18.14
CA GLU A 270 -2.22 0.93 19.42
C GLU A 270 -3.69 0.52 19.50
N SER A 271 -4.46 0.78 18.43
CA SER A 271 -5.89 0.44 18.39
C SER A 271 -6.15 -1.08 18.48
N HIS A 272 -5.16 -1.89 18.13
CA HIS A 272 -5.16 -3.36 18.24
C HIS A 272 -4.52 -3.87 19.53
N SER A 273 -4.16 -2.98 20.47
CA SER A 273 -3.46 -3.35 21.73
C SER A 273 -2.09 -4.03 21.53
N LEU A 274 -1.48 -3.83 20.36
CA LEU A 274 -0.15 -4.33 20.01
C LEU A 274 0.94 -3.35 20.48
N PHE A 275 0.85 -2.93 21.76
CA PHE A 275 1.66 -1.85 22.34
C PHE A 275 3.16 -2.08 22.25
N LYS A 276 3.64 -3.34 22.34
CA LYS A 276 5.06 -3.67 22.21
C LYS A 276 5.57 -3.38 20.79
N ALA A 277 4.79 -3.67 19.75
CA ALA A 277 5.15 -3.35 18.38
C ALA A 277 5.05 -1.84 18.10
N ALA A 278 4.06 -1.15 18.70
CA ALA A 278 3.95 0.31 18.64
C ALA A 278 5.17 0.99 19.29
N GLU A 279 5.60 0.51 20.47
CA GLU A 279 6.83 0.97 21.13
C GLU A 279 8.06 0.75 20.26
N TYR A 280 8.22 -0.45 19.69
CA TYR A 280 9.33 -0.76 18.78
C TYR A 280 9.40 0.21 17.61
N LEU A 281 8.26 0.45 16.94
CA LEU A 281 8.17 1.39 15.83
C LEU A 281 8.52 2.82 16.27
N ALA A 282 7.98 3.29 17.39
CA ALA A 282 8.26 4.62 17.92
C ALA A 282 9.76 4.82 18.22
N LEU A 283 10.39 3.86 18.90
CA LEU A 283 11.81 3.92 19.22
C LEU A 283 12.68 3.84 17.96
N LYS A 284 12.31 3.01 16.99
CA LYS A 284 13.01 2.92 15.70
C LYS A 284 12.99 4.23 14.95
N MET A 285 11.84 4.91 14.92
CA MET A 285 11.69 6.22 14.26
C MET A 285 12.43 7.34 14.98
N LEU A 286 12.42 7.37 16.31
CA LEU A 286 13.15 8.36 17.11
C LEU A 286 14.67 8.22 17.00
N ASN A 287 15.17 6.99 16.82
CA ASN A 287 16.59 6.70 16.68
C ASN A 287 17.09 6.77 15.23
N ASN A 288 16.21 7.04 14.26
CA ASN A 288 16.56 7.14 12.86
C ASN A 288 17.03 8.56 12.52
N GLU A 289 18.33 8.77 12.40
CA GLU A 289 18.95 10.08 12.09
C GLU A 289 18.51 10.64 10.72
N SER A 290 18.06 9.80 9.80
CA SER A 290 17.57 10.21 8.47
C SER A 290 16.11 10.66 8.47
N CYS A 291 15.38 10.44 9.56
CA CYS A 291 13.94 10.74 9.65
C CYS A 291 13.70 12.10 10.27
N THR A 292 13.11 13.01 9.51
CA THR A 292 12.63 14.30 10.03
C THR A 292 11.18 14.14 10.47
N LEU A 293 10.98 13.76 11.75
CA LEU A 293 9.64 13.69 12.34
C LEU A 293 9.08 15.10 12.55
N ASN A 294 7.79 15.29 12.27
CA ASN A 294 7.11 16.51 12.68
C ASN A 294 6.90 16.55 14.20
N GLU A 295 6.63 17.73 14.75
CA GLU A 295 6.46 17.94 16.20
C GLU A 295 5.41 17.01 16.82
N LYS A 296 4.29 16.76 16.12
CA LYS A 296 3.20 15.91 16.60
C LYS A 296 3.64 14.46 16.73
N SER A 297 4.29 13.91 15.69
CA SER A 297 4.79 12.53 15.70
C SER A 297 5.92 12.36 16.71
N THR A 298 6.82 13.35 16.81
CA THR A 298 7.88 13.36 17.82
C THR A 298 7.30 13.32 19.23
N ALA A 299 6.33 14.21 19.55
CA ALA A 299 5.71 14.24 20.85
C ALA A 299 5.00 12.92 21.20
N LEU A 300 4.35 12.29 20.23
CA LEU A 300 3.66 11.01 20.40
C LEU A 300 4.67 9.88 20.70
N PHE A 301 5.72 9.74 19.88
CA PHE A 301 6.72 8.68 20.04
C PHE A 301 7.57 8.86 21.29
N GLU A 302 7.86 10.10 21.69
CA GLU A 302 8.57 10.42 22.92
C GLU A 302 7.81 9.98 24.19
N GLN A 303 6.49 9.89 24.16
CA GLN A 303 5.72 9.36 25.28
C GLN A 303 6.08 7.88 25.52
N TYR A 304 6.20 7.09 24.43
CA TYR A 304 6.61 5.68 24.50
C TYR A 304 8.06 5.55 24.98
N ARG A 305 8.98 6.35 24.47
CA ARG A 305 10.36 6.35 24.93
C ARG A 305 10.48 6.61 26.43
N LYS A 306 9.68 7.52 26.98
CA LYS A 306 9.65 7.80 28.42
C LYS A 306 9.15 6.65 29.26
N LEU A 307 8.31 5.77 28.72
CA LEU A 307 7.74 4.61 29.39
C LEU A 307 8.56 3.34 29.16
N ALA A 308 9.55 3.34 28.28
CA ALA A 308 10.39 2.18 27.99
C ALA A 308 11.12 1.69 29.23
N VAL A 309 11.32 0.37 29.31
CA VAL A 309 12.01 -0.29 30.44
C VAL A 309 13.42 0.30 30.59
N GLY A 310 13.77 0.64 31.83
CA GLY A 310 15.05 1.29 32.19
C GLY A 310 14.96 2.81 32.28
N ASN A 311 13.91 3.44 31.78
CA ASN A 311 13.71 4.88 31.89
C ASN A 311 12.99 5.25 33.22
N THR A 312 13.18 6.50 33.64
CA THR A 312 12.47 7.01 34.81
C THR A 312 11.05 7.40 34.42
N ALA A 313 10.05 6.74 35.03
CA ALA A 313 8.65 7.08 34.82
C ALA A 313 8.34 8.53 35.22
N SER A 314 7.42 9.15 34.48
CA SER A 314 6.91 10.48 34.83
C SER A 314 6.28 10.45 36.25
N ASP A 315 6.37 11.56 36.94
CA ASP A 315 5.73 11.66 38.26
C ASP A 315 4.20 11.72 38.10
N ILE A 316 3.50 10.85 38.81
CA ILE A 316 2.04 10.75 38.76
C ILE A 316 1.47 11.32 40.07
N ASN A 317 0.53 12.23 39.97
CA ASN A 317 -0.22 12.72 41.12
C ASN A 317 -1.22 11.64 41.55
N LEU A 318 -1.05 11.11 42.74
CA LEU A 318 -1.87 10.06 43.34
C LEU A 318 -3.05 10.61 44.19
N GLY A 319 -3.23 11.94 44.17
CA GLY A 319 -4.18 12.62 45.07
C GLY A 319 -3.59 12.89 46.44
N SER A 320 -4.35 13.59 47.31
CA SER A 320 -3.98 13.93 48.72
C SER A 320 -2.58 14.56 48.89
N GLY A 321 -2.08 15.27 47.86
CA GLY A 321 -0.75 15.91 47.88
C GLY A 321 0.43 14.95 47.74
N THR A 322 0.17 13.67 47.43
CA THR A 322 1.18 12.63 47.23
C THR A 322 1.41 12.35 45.74
N THR A 323 2.66 12.09 45.37
CA THR A 323 3.03 11.70 43.99
C THR A 323 3.78 10.38 44.01
N LEU A 324 3.82 9.71 42.84
CA LEU A 324 4.53 8.43 42.67
C LEU A 324 6.00 8.51 43.11
N LYS A 325 6.69 9.64 42.84
CA LYS A 325 8.09 9.87 43.24
C LYS A 325 8.25 10.00 44.74
N LYS A 326 7.28 10.52 45.46
CA LYS A 326 7.33 10.68 46.89
C LYS A 326 7.21 9.37 47.69
N LEU A 327 6.72 8.29 47.07
CA LEU A 327 6.67 6.99 47.67
C LEU A 327 8.10 6.41 47.84
N LYS A 328 8.50 6.09 49.04
CA LYS A 328 9.87 5.61 49.39
C LYS A 328 10.06 4.08 49.26
N ASN A 329 9.05 3.37 48.78
CA ASN A 329 9.11 1.92 48.63
C ASN A 329 10.09 1.49 47.53
N LYS A 330 10.81 0.39 47.75
CA LYS A 330 11.77 -0.18 46.81
C LYS A 330 11.08 -0.62 45.51
N TYR A 331 9.88 -1.18 45.61
CA TYR A 331 9.05 -1.57 44.46
C TYR A 331 7.70 -0.87 44.57
N LYS A 332 7.17 -0.46 43.43
CA LYS A 332 5.88 0.21 43.28
C LYS A 332 5.07 -0.48 42.21
N LEU A 333 3.87 -0.93 42.52
CA LEU A 333 2.90 -1.44 41.56
C LEU A 333 1.89 -0.33 41.27
N VAL A 334 1.81 0.05 40.02
CA VAL A 334 0.82 1.03 39.58
C VAL A 334 -0.25 0.32 38.77
N VAL A 335 -1.50 0.44 39.24
CA VAL A 335 -2.66 -0.18 38.59
C VAL A 335 -3.54 0.94 38.04
N PHE A 336 -3.81 0.89 36.78
CA PHE A 336 -4.76 1.78 36.11
C PHE A 336 -6.09 1.05 35.98
N GLY A 337 -7.15 1.65 36.49
CA GLY A 337 -8.49 1.10 36.43
C GLY A 337 -9.52 2.19 36.23
N ALA A 338 -10.72 1.81 35.82
CA ALA A 338 -11.86 2.70 35.72
C ALA A 338 -13.04 2.13 36.53
N SER A 339 -13.86 2.99 37.13
CA SER A 339 -14.97 2.59 38.00
C SER A 339 -16.04 1.72 37.30
N TRP A 340 -16.04 1.72 35.98
CA TRP A 340 -16.93 0.89 35.15
C TRP A 340 -16.26 -0.40 34.62
N CYS A 341 -14.98 -0.60 34.91
CA CYS A 341 -14.29 -1.84 34.59
C CYS A 341 -14.31 -2.76 35.78
N PRO A 342 -14.98 -3.96 35.70
CA PRO A 342 -15.10 -4.89 36.82
C PRO A 342 -13.77 -5.46 37.29
#